data_fbbd065680506f554b2398db560f7477
#
_entry.id   fbbd065680506f554b2398db560f7477
#
_cell.length_a   1.000
_cell.length_b   1.000
_cell.length_c   1.000
_cell.angle_alpha   90.00
_cell.angle_beta   90.00
_cell.angle_gamma   90.00
#
_symmetry.space_group_name_H-M   'P 1'
#
loop_
_entity.id
_entity.type
_entity.pdbx_description
1 polymer ?
#
loop_
_entity_poly.entity_id
_entity_poly.type
_entity_poly.pdbx_seq_one_letter_code
_entity_poly.pdbx_strand_id
1 'polypeptide(L)'
;MAKSEQVIKDLDRVIGLINTDMKDIPAEEKKQMVADTIDHFDNYVSPGWLKYRKSVSSDSEQGAVLEWQDEGAYCYGLNGEKFIDCLGGFGIYTCGHRNPEILKTVKAQLDHQALHSQELLDPLRGYLAKALADITPGDLQYCFFTNGGAEAVEMALKLARIATGGRWFISTVGAFHGKSMGAISMGGKSTYRTPYIPMVQQVQHVQYGIADDVRKAIKNLQAVGEKVAGVILEPIQGEAGVIVPPAGYLQEVREICDETGVALIFDEIQTGMGRTG
;
A
#
# COMPACT_ATOMS: atom_id res chain seq x y z
N MET A 1 -21.45 -32.33 -10.81
CA MET A 1 -22.77 -31.66 -10.81
C MET A 1 -23.08 -31.07 -9.42
N ALA A 2 -23.13 -31.83 -8.32
CA ALA A 2 -23.48 -31.27 -6.98
C ALA A 2 -22.61 -30.11 -6.49
N LYS A 3 -21.29 -30.15 -6.72
CA LYS A 3 -20.40 -29.02 -6.32
C LYS A 3 -20.66 -27.75 -7.12
N SER A 4 -20.99 -27.82 -8.39
CA SER A 4 -21.29 -26.66 -9.22
C SER A 4 -22.62 -25.99 -8.86
N GLU A 5 -23.63 -26.78 -8.48
CA GLU A 5 -24.92 -26.25 -8.02
C GLU A 5 -24.80 -25.53 -6.67
N GLN A 6 -23.97 -26.07 -5.76
CA GLN A 6 -23.70 -25.39 -4.48
C GLN A 6 -22.97 -24.07 -4.69
N VAL A 7 -21.95 -24.03 -5.55
CA VAL A 7 -21.24 -22.78 -5.88
C VAL A 7 -22.19 -21.72 -6.43
N ILE A 8 -23.11 -22.09 -7.31
CA ILE A 8 -24.10 -21.15 -7.86
C ILE A 8 -24.98 -20.57 -6.75
N LYS A 9 -25.49 -21.42 -5.84
CA LYS A 9 -26.30 -20.97 -4.70
C LYS A 9 -25.55 -20.01 -3.78
N ASP A 10 -24.27 -20.33 -3.50
CA ASP A 10 -23.44 -19.47 -2.63
C ASP A 10 -23.18 -18.11 -3.29
N LEU A 11 -22.92 -18.08 -4.61
CA LEU A 11 -22.74 -16.85 -5.37
C LEU A 11 -24.04 -16.02 -5.44
N ASP A 12 -25.18 -16.65 -5.70
CA ASP A 12 -26.49 -15.97 -5.72
C ASP A 12 -26.81 -15.36 -4.35
N ARG A 13 -26.51 -16.07 -3.25
CA ARG A 13 -26.65 -15.55 -1.89
C ARG A 13 -25.79 -14.31 -1.68
N VAL A 14 -24.50 -14.36 -2.04
CA VAL A 14 -23.56 -13.23 -1.90
C VAL A 14 -24.03 -12.03 -2.72
N ILE A 15 -24.46 -12.23 -3.96
CA ILE A 15 -25.02 -11.16 -4.80
C ILE A 15 -26.27 -10.55 -4.15
N GLY A 16 -27.13 -11.38 -3.59
CA GLY A 16 -28.32 -10.93 -2.84
C GLY A 16 -27.93 -10.03 -1.65
N LEU A 17 -26.96 -10.46 -0.84
CA LEU A 17 -26.47 -9.70 0.31
C LEU A 17 -25.84 -8.36 -0.09
N ILE A 18 -25.04 -8.32 -1.16
CA ILE A 18 -24.42 -7.08 -1.67
C ILE A 18 -25.51 -6.04 -2.06
N ASN A 19 -26.65 -6.50 -2.57
CA ASN A 19 -27.74 -5.65 -3.00
C ASN A 19 -28.76 -5.33 -1.89
N THR A 20 -28.58 -5.85 -0.67
CA THR A 20 -29.47 -5.64 0.47
C THR A 20 -28.87 -4.59 1.43
N ASP A 21 -29.67 -3.62 1.83
CA ASP A 21 -29.23 -2.67 2.86
C ASP A 21 -28.99 -3.42 4.18
N MET A 22 -27.91 -3.09 4.87
CA MET A 22 -27.49 -3.74 6.14
C MET A 22 -28.62 -3.82 7.17
N LYS A 23 -29.47 -2.79 7.25
CA LYS A 23 -30.60 -2.74 8.19
C LYS A 23 -31.69 -3.77 7.85
N ASP A 24 -31.81 -4.16 6.58
CA ASP A 24 -32.84 -5.07 6.06
C ASP A 24 -32.35 -6.54 6.07
N ILE A 25 -31.09 -6.81 6.41
CA ILE A 25 -30.57 -8.18 6.58
C ILE A 25 -31.12 -8.75 7.90
N PRO A 26 -31.82 -9.91 7.86
CA PRO A 26 -32.36 -10.53 9.07
C PRO A 26 -31.29 -10.89 10.10
N ALA A 27 -31.62 -10.85 11.39
CA ALA A 27 -30.67 -11.13 12.47
C ALA A 27 -30.06 -12.55 12.38
N GLU A 28 -30.86 -13.55 12.02
CA GLU A 28 -30.36 -14.92 11.83
C GLU A 28 -29.42 -15.03 10.64
N GLU A 29 -29.68 -14.30 9.55
CA GLU A 29 -28.76 -14.23 8.40
C GLU A 29 -27.43 -13.58 8.81
N LYS A 30 -27.46 -12.51 9.60
CA LYS A 30 -26.23 -11.88 10.14
C LYS A 30 -25.41 -12.84 10.98
N LYS A 31 -26.05 -13.61 11.85
CA LYS A 31 -25.36 -14.65 12.64
C LYS A 31 -24.71 -15.71 11.76
N GLN A 32 -25.46 -16.17 10.75
CA GLN A 32 -24.92 -17.13 9.80
C GLN A 32 -23.75 -16.57 8.99
N MET A 33 -23.80 -15.30 8.56
CA MET A 33 -22.68 -14.63 7.90
C MET A 33 -21.43 -14.59 8.78
N VAL A 34 -21.57 -14.33 10.09
CA VAL A 34 -20.44 -14.35 11.01
C VAL A 34 -19.85 -15.75 11.11
N ALA A 35 -20.69 -16.78 11.28
CA ALA A 35 -20.24 -18.18 11.37
C ALA A 35 -19.55 -18.63 10.08
N ASP A 36 -20.16 -18.37 8.92
CA ASP A 36 -19.60 -18.70 7.60
C ASP A 36 -18.26 -17.98 7.37
N THR A 37 -18.16 -16.69 7.73
CA THR A 37 -16.92 -15.92 7.56
C THR A 37 -15.79 -16.50 8.41
N ILE A 38 -16.07 -16.89 9.65
CA ILE A 38 -15.07 -17.52 10.51
C ILE A 38 -14.60 -18.84 9.91
N ASP A 39 -15.55 -19.69 9.50
CA ASP A 39 -15.25 -20.98 8.84
C ASP A 39 -14.44 -20.80 7.56
N HIS A 40 -14.85 -19.85 6.70
CA HIS A 40 -14.18 -19.59 5.44
C HIS A 40 -12.76 -19.04 5.64
N PHE A 41 -12.56 -18.17 6.64
CA PHE A 41 -11.21 -17.68 6.95
C PHE A 41 -10.31 -18.77 7.50
N ASP A 42 -10.84 -19.66 8.34
CA ASP A 42 -10.08 -20.77 8.91
C ASP A 42 -9.68 -21.79 7.85
N ASN A 43 -10.60 -22.16 6.97
CA ASN A 43 -10.41 -23.23 6.00
C ASN A 43 -9.86 -22.78 4.64
N TYR A 44 -10.12 -21.53 4.20
CA TYR A 44 -9.82 -21.11 2.82
C TYR A 44 -8.98 -19.85 2.71
N VAL A 45 -8.80 -19.08 3.80
CA VAL A 45 -7.97 -17.87 3.78
C VAL A 45 -6.68 -18.08 4.57
N SER A 46 -6.76 -18.10 5.90
CA SER A 46 -5.61 -18.35 6.79
C SER A 46 -6.05 -18.47 8.25
N PRO A 47 -5.88 -19.61 8.89
CA PRO A 47 -6.20 -19.76 10.32
C PRO A 47 -5.31 -18.86 11.22
N GLY A 48 -4.07 -18.61 10.82
CA GLY A 48 -3.17 -17.70 11.52
C GLY A 48 -3.68 -16.26 11.50
N TRP A 49 -4.20 -15.81 10.37
CA TRP A 49 -4.76 -14.47 10.23
C TRP A 49 -6.06 -14.30 11.01
N LEU A 50 -6.93 -15.31 10.98
CA LEU A 50 -8.15 -15.35 11.80
C LEU A 50 -7.83 -15.22 13.30
N LYS A 51 -6.85 -16.00 13.77
CA LYS A 51 -6.40 -15.95 15.18
C LYS A 51 -5.89 -14.55 15.56
N TYR A 52 -5.09 -13.92 14.69
CA TYR A 52 -4.60 -12.57 14.90
C TYR A 52 -5.76 -11.55 15.01
N ARG A 53 -6.72 -11.61 14.07
CA ARG A 53 -7.88 -10.70 14.08
C ARG A 53 -8.77 -10.89 15.30
N LYS A 54 -9.02 -12.12 15.73
CA LYS A 54 -9.76 -12.40 16.95
C LYS A 54 -9.07 -11.86 18.21
N SER A 55 -7.75 -11.87 18.26
CA SER A 55 -7.01 -11.32 19.40
C SER A 55 -7.05 -9.80 19.49
N VAL A 56 -7.39 -9.12 18.41
CA VAL A 56 -7.52 -7.65 18.34
C VAL A 56 -8.96 -7.19 18.63
N SER A 57 -9.98 -8.05 18.42
CA SER A 57 -11.37 -7.71 18.74
C SER A 57 -11.65 -8.01 20.21
N SER A 58 -12.03 -6.99 20.97
CA SER A 58 -12.37 -7.10 22.40
C SER A 58 -13.66 -7.88 22.70
N ASP A 59 -14.42 -8.27 21.69
CA ASP A 59 -15.71 -8.97 21.79
C ASP A 59 -15.57 -10.45 21.39
N SER A 60 -14.75 -11.17 22.19
CA SER A 60 -14.46 -12.58 21.91
C SER A 60 -15.64 -13.54 22.15
N GLU A 61 -16.70 -13.13 22.82
CA GLU A 61 -17.86 -13.98 23.07
C GLU A 61 -18.81 -14.11 21.86
N GLN A 62 -18.74 -13.20 20.90
CA GLN A 62 -19.60 -13.21 19.69
C GLN A 62 -18.88 -13.58 18.39
N GLY A 63 -17.63 -14.01 18.45
CA GLY A 63 -16.88 -14.38 17.25
C GLY A 63 -16.06 -13.21 16.70
N ALA A 64 -16.39 -12.66 15.54
CA ALA A 64 -15.69 -11.55 14.90
C ALA A 64 -16.67 -10.44 14.53
N VAL A 65 -16.22 -9.19 14.62
CA VAL A 65 -16.92 -8.07 13.99
C VAL A 65 -16.63 -8.11 12.48
N LEU A 66 -17.68 -8.20 11.68
CA LEU A 66 -17.56 -8.10 10.22
C LEU A 66 -17.74 -6.65 9.81
N GLU A 67 -16.71 -6.08 9.19
CA GLU A 67 -16.83 -4.77 8.54
C GLU A 67 -17.73 -4.90 7.32
N TRP A 68 -18.80 -4.09 7.24
CA TRP A 68 -19.79 -4.18 6.19
C TRP A 68 -20.03 -2.88 5.44
N GLN A 69 -19.97 -1.76 6.14
CA GLN A 69 -20.14 -0.43 5.57
C GLN A 69 -19.11 0.55 6.12
N ASP A 70 -18.93 1.64 5.40
CA ASP A 70 -18.06 2.74 5.81
C ASP A 70 -18.66 4.08 5.34
N GLU A 71 -18.28 5.18 6.00
CA GLU A 71 -18.64 6.54 5.59
C GLU A 71 -17.76 7.58 6.29
N GLY A 72 -17.13 8.48 5.52
CA GLY A 72 -16.32 9.56 6.05
C GLY A 72 -15.16 9.05 6.90
N ALA A 73 -15.20 9.21 8.23
CA ALA A 73 -14.18 8.73 9.16
C ALA A 73 -14.61 7.47 9.93
N TYR A 74 -15.67 6.79 9.50
CA TYR A 74 -16.26 5.69 10.25
C TYR A 74 -16.36 4.41 9.44
N CYS A 75 -16.11 3.29 10.12
CA CYS A 75 -16.45 1.95 9.69
C CYS A 75 -17.63 1.41 10.50
N TYR A 76 -18.45 0.58 9.90
CA TYR A 76 -19.62 -0.02 10.55
C TYR A 76 -19.55 -1.53 10.44
N GLY A 77 -19.73 -2.18 11.57
CA GLY A 77 -19.91 -3.62 11.63
C GLY A 77 -21.29 -4.05 11.12
N LEU A 78 -21.41 -5.33 10.77
CA LEU A 78 -22.63 -5.94 10.23
C LEU A 78 -23.85 -5.76 11.13
N ASN A 79 -23.66 -5.70 12.45
CA ASN A 79 -24.76 -5.49 13.42
C ASN A 79 -25.01 -4.02 13.76
N GLY A 80 -24.34 -3.08 13.06
CA GLY A 80 -24.48 -1.65 13.26
C GLY A 80 -23.50 -1.06 14.28
N GLU A 81 -22.49 -1.80 14.69
CA GLU A 81 -21.39 -1.27 15.49
C GLU A 81 -20.68 -0.16 14.71
N LYS A 82 -20.35 0.92 15.40
CA LYS A 82 -19.72 2.08 14.80
C LYS A 82 -18.31 2.28 15.36
N PHE A 83 -17.33 2.35 14.47
CA PHE A 83 -15.92 2.55 14.81
C PHE A 83 -15.39 3.81 14.13
N ILE A 84 -14.51 4.53 14.83
CA ILE A 84 -13.70 5.59 14.22
C ILE A 84 -12.51 4.92 13.56
N ASP A 85 -12.33 5.15 12.25
CA ASP A 85 -11.16 4.65 11.54
C ASP A 85 -9.95 5.54 11.79
N CYS A 86 -9.12 5.13 12.75
CA CYS A 86 -7.85 5.77 13.05
C CYS A 86 -6.68 5.21 12.22
N LEU A 87 -6.92 4.18 11.39
CA LEU A 87 -5.91 3.59 10.52
C LEU A 87 -5.87 4.28 9.14
N GLY A 88 -7.04 4.74 8.65
CA GLY A 88 -7.17 5.41 7.36
C GLY A 88 -6.71 4.57 6.18
N GLY A 89 -6.82 3.23 6.27
CA GLY A 89 -6.36 2.31 5.24
C GLY A 89 -4.86 2.44 4.94
N PHE A 90 -4.03 2.71 5.94
CA PHE A 90 -2.61 3.03 5.79
C PHE A 90 -2.34 4.24 4.86
N GLY A 91 -3.22 5.24 4.90
CA GLY A 91 -3.07 6.50 4.18
C GLY A 91 -3.93 6.65 2.91
N ILE A 92 -4.65 5.60 2.47
CA ILE A 92 -5.42 5.68 1.23
C ILE A 92 -6.71 6.51 1.33
N TYR A 93 -7.31 6.63 2.51
CA TYR A 93 -8.57 7.38 2.70
C TYR A 93 -8.34 8.87 2.99
N THR A 94 -7.54 9.55 2.15
CA THR A 94 -7.28 11.00 2.30
C THR A 94 -8.55 11.85 2.12
N CYS A 95 -9.50 11.39 1.32
CA CYS A 95 -10.79 12.04 1.08
C CYS A 95 -11.93 11.45 1.95
N GLY A 96 -11.61 10.57 2.90
CA GLY A 96 -12.59 9.82 3.67
C GLY A 96 -13.18 8.63 2.91
N HIS A 97 -13.82 7.74 3.66
CA HIS A 97 -14.53 6.59 3.12
C HIS A 97 -15.71 7.03 2.27
N ARG A 98 -15.89 6.41 1.11
CA ARG A 98 -17.05 6.59 0.22
C ARG A 98 -17.38 8.05 -0.07
N ASN A 99 -16.38 8.89 -0.33
CA ASN A 99 -16.64 10.28 -0.72
C ASN A 99 -17.66 10.31 -1.86
N PRO A 100 -18.80 11.05 -1.70
CA PRO A 100 -19.93 10.97 -2.63
C PRO A 100 -19.60 11.46 -4.04
N GLU A 101 -18.70 12.45 -4.17
CA GLU A 101 -18.30 12.97 -5.49
C GLU A 101 -17.43 11.96 -6.23
N ILE A 102 -16.49 11.31 -5.51
CA ILE A 102 -15.64 10.25 -6.06
C ILE A 102 -16.50 9.06 -6.49
N LEU A 103 -17.42 8.60 -5.63
CA LEU A 103 -18.33 7.50 -5.96
C LEU A 103 -19.20 7.80 -7.18
N LYS A 104 -19.75 9.01 -7.27
CA LYS A 104 -20.53 9.44 -8.42
C LYS A 104 -19.72 9.36 -9.72
N THR A 105 -18.47 9.84 -9.69
CA THR A 105 -17.59 9.85 -10.84
C THR A 105 -17.20 8.44 -11.26
N VAL A 106 -16.85 7.57 -10.29
CA VAL A 106 -16.52 6.17 -10.57
C VAL A 106 -17.69 5.42 -11.18
N LYS A 107 -18.91 5.58 -10.63
CA LYS A 107 -20.12 4.95 -11.19
C LYS A 107 -20.40 5.42 -12.61
N ALA A 108 -20.31 6.73 -12.88
CA ALA A 108 -20.48 7.27 -14.22
C ALA A 108 -19.43 6.71 -15.21
N GLN A 109 -18.19 6.53 -14.78
CA GLN A 109 -17.17 5.92 -15.62
C GLN A 109 -17.43 4.44 -15.91
N LEU A 110 -17.92 3.68 -14.93
CA LEU A 110 -18.29 2.28 -15.13
C LEU A 110 -19.43 2.11 -16.15
N ASP A 111 -20.37 3.07 -16.23
CA ASP A 111 -21.45 3.08 -17.22
C ASP A 111 -20.92 3.32 -18.65
N HIS A 112 -19.77 3.99 -18.82
CA HIS A 112 -19.13 4.19 -20.11
C HIS A 112 -18.14 3.09 -20.47
N GLN A 113 -17.23 2.78 -19.53
CA GLN A 113 -16.13 1.83 -19.76
C GLN A 113 -15.58 1.34 -18.43
N ALA A 114 -15.80 0.08 -18.13
CA ALA A 114 -15.32 -0.53 -16.89
C ALA A 114 -13.80 -0.81 -16.93
N LEU A 115 -13.28 -1.20 -18.09
CA LEU A 115 -11.87 -1.56 -18.27
C LEU A 115 -11.39 -1.16 -19.66
N HIS A 116 -10.23 -0.51 -19.73
CA HIS A 116 -9.60 -0.11 -20.98
C HIS A 116 -8.99 -1.30 -21.73
N SER A 117 -9.05 -1.31 -23.07
CA SER A 117 -8.52 -2.39 -23.92
C SER A 117 -7.00 -2.51 -23.93
N GLN A 118 -6.30 -1.47 -23.50
CA GLN A 118 -4.84 -1.28 -23.47
C GLN A 118 -4.17 -1.09 -24.85
N GLU A 119 -4.86 -1.34 -25.95
CA GLU A 119 -4.36 -1.15 -27.31
C GLU A 119 -4.57 0.28 -27.83
N LEU A 120 -5.63 0.94 -27.39
CA LEU A 120 -5.93 2.31 -27.76
C LEU A 120 -5.46 3.30 -26.70
N LEU A 121 -5.28 4.57 -27.07
CA LEU A 121 -4.94 5.61 -26.12
C LEU A 121 -6.11 5.88 -25.16
N ASP A 122 -5.80 5.89 -23.87
CA ASP A 122 -6.73 6.24 -22.81
C ASP A 122 -6.61 7.73 -22.47
N PRO A 123 -7.64 8.55 -22.81
CA PRO A 123 -7.59 9.98 -22.53
C PRO A 123 -7.55 10.30 -21.04
N LEU A 124 -8.26 9.52 -20.18
CA LEU A 124 -8.28 9.76 -18.73
C LEU A 124 -6.91 9.53 -18.10
N ARG A 125 -6.20 8.50 -18.55
CA ARG A 125 -4.81 8.27 -18.13
C ARG A 125 -3.90 9.43 -18.50
N GLY A 126 -4.05 9.98 -19.70
CA GLY A 126 -3.29 11.15 -20.17
C GLY A 126 -3.57 12.39 -19.31
N TYR A 127 -4.83 12.70 -19.04
CA TYR A 127 -5.22 13.82 -18.17
C TYR A 127 -4.73 13.63 -16.74
N LEU A 128 -4.83 12.42 -16.17
CA LEU A 128 -4.33 12.13 -14.85
C LEU A 128 -2.80 12.30 -14.77
N ALA A 129 -2.07 11.77 -15.74
CA ALA A 129 -0.61 11.93 -15.82
C ALA A 129 -0.20 13.42 -15.86
N LYS A 130 -0.90 14.22 -16.66
CA LYS A 130 -0.68 15.67 -16.73
C LYS A 130 -0.95 16.35 -15.39
N ALA A 131 -2.09 16.04 -14.76
CA ALA A 131 -2.44 16.61 -13.45
C ALA A 131 -1.41 16.25 -12.38
N LEU A 132 -0.93 15.01 -12.36
CA LEU A 132 0.13 14.59 -11.44
C LEU A 132 1.44 15.32 -11.70
N ALA A 133 1.85 15.47 -12.96
CA ALA A 133 3.05 16.24 -13.32
C ALA A 133 2.95 17.70 -12.89
N ASP A 134 1.77 18.31 -12.99
CA ASP A 134 1.56 19.72 -12.60
C ASP A 134 1.66 19.97 -11.07
N ILE A 135 1.38 18.95 -10.25
CA ILE A 135 1.43 19.06 -8.78
C ILE A 135 2.72 18.51 -8.16
N THR A 136 3.54 17.78 -8.92
CA THR A 136 4.82 17.27 -8.43
C THR A 136 5.93 18.31 -8.54
N PRO A 137 6.91 18.31 -7.61
CA PRO A 137 7.98 19.29 -7.62
C PRO A 137 9.01 19.01 -8.74
N GLY A 138 9.71 20.09 -9.13
CA GLY A 138 10.82 20.02 -10.08
C GLY A 138 10.37 19.65 -11.48
N ASP A 139 11.10 18.74 -12.13
CA ASP A 139 10.90 18.31 -13.51
C ASP A 139 10.30 16.89 -13.64
N LEU A 140 9.65 16.40 -12.60
CA LEU A 140 8.94 15.12 -12.60
C LEU A 140 7.69 15.21 -13.49
N GLN A 141 7.77 14.71 -14.73
CA GLN A 141 6.70 14.85 -15.72
C GLN A 141 6.16 13.54 -16.28
N TYR A 142 6.77 12.41 -15.95
CA TYR A 142 6.33 11.10 -16.46
C TYR A 142 5.71 10.26 -15.35
N CYS A 143 4.56 9.65 -15.65
CA CYS A 143 3.85 8.77 -14.73
C CYS A 143 3.82 7.34 -15.26
N PHE A 144 4.06 6.39 -14.36
CA PHE A 144 3.85 4.97 -14.61
C PHE A 144 2.83 4.44 -13.61
N PHE A 145 1.68 3.99 -14.10
CA PHE A 145 0.58 3.52 -13.25
C PHE A 145 0.71 2.03 -12.96
N THR A 146 0.55 1.66 -11.69
CA THR A 146 0.58 0.28 -11.17
C THR A 146 -0.68 -0.01 -10.35
N ASN A 147 -0.88 -1.28 -9.94
CA ASN A 147 -2.04 -1.67 -9.16
C ASN A 147 -1.84 -1.52 -7.64
N GLY A 148 -0.61 -1.30 -7.20
CA GLY A 148 -0.33 -1.17 -5.77
C GLY A 148 1.07 -0.64 -5.47
N GLY A 149 1.26 -0.20 -4.20
CA GLY A 149 2.51 0.43 -3.77
C GLY A 149 3.75 -0.46 -3.93
N ALA A 150 3.65 -1.75 -3.62
CA ALA A 150 4.78 -2.67 -3.82
C ALA A 150 5.21 -2.76 -5.30
N GLU A 151 4.26 -2.75 -6.23
CA GLU A 151 4.55 -2.72 -7.67
C GLU A 151 5.19 -1.39 -8.09
N ALA A 152 4.74 -0.27 -7.53
CA ALA A 152 5.35 1.03 -7.77
C ALA A 152 6.81 1.07 -7.30
N VAL A 153 7.10 0.52 -6.11
CA VAL A 153 8.47 0.36 -5.61
C VAL A 153 9.31 -0.52 -6.54
N GLU A 154 8.80 -1.70 -6.94
CA GLU A 154 9.50 -2.58 -7.90
C GLU A 154 9.85 -1.85 -9.21
N MET A 155 8.92 -1.02 -9.72
CA MET A 155 9.18 -0.25 -10.93
C MET A 155 10.21 0.85 -10.68
N ALA A 156 10.15 1.58 -9.58
CA ALA A 156 11.13 2.60 -9.22
C ALA A 156 12.56 2.00 -9.11
N LEU A 157 12.69 0.82 -8.51
CA LEU A 157 13.98 0.11 -8.45
C LEU A 157 14.52 -0.26 -9.84
N LYS A 158 13.65 -0.73 -10.74
CA LYS A 158 14.04 -1.03 -12.13
C LYS A 158 14.48 0.22 -12.87
N LEU A 159 13.72 1.31 -12.76
CA LEU A 159 14.04 2.59 -13.40
C LEU A 159 15.37 3.15 -12.87
N ALA A 160 15.60 3.12 -11.56
CA ALA A 160 16.86 3.55 -10.98
C ALA A 160 18.05 2.74 -11.52
N ARG A 161 17.92 1.42 -11.66
CA ARG A 161 18.95 0.56 -12.26
C ARG A 161 19.24 0.92 -13.73
N ILE A 162 18.19 1.14 -14.51
CA ILE A 162 18.33 1.51 -15.94
C ILE A 162 19.01 2.87 -16.06
N ALA A 163 18.55 3.86 -15.29
CA ALA A 163 19.06 5.23 -15.36
C ALA A 163 20.50 5.35 -14.92
N THR A 164 20.92 4.63 -13.87
CA THR A 164 22.25 4.76 -13.29
C THR A 164 23.23 3.66 -13.71
N GLY A 165 22.72 2.50 -14.14
CA GLY A 165 23.52 1.27 -14.34
C GLY A 165 24.03 0.65 -13.05
N GLY A 166 23.54 1.10 -11.89
CA GLY A 166 23.91 0.58 -10.58
C GLY A 166 23.15 -0.70 -10.20
N ARG A 167 23.62 -1.38 -9.16
CA ARG A 167 23.01 -2.62 -8.64
C ARG A 167 22.63 -2.53 -7.17
N TRP A 168 23.37 -1.75 -6.40
CA TRP A 168 23.15 -1.55 -4.99
C TRP A 168 22.11 -0.49 -4.71
N PHE A 169 21.35 -0.71 -3.66
CA PHE A 169 20.45 0.30 -3.12
C PHE A 169 20.81 0.65 -1.69
N ILE A 170 20.46 1.85 -1.28
CA ILE A 170 20.53 2.27 0.11
C ILE A 170 19.08 2.50 0.59
N SER A 171 18.76 1.90 1.71
CA SER A 171 17.49 2.08 2.41
C SER A 171 17.75 2.36 3.88
N THR A 172 16.72 2.48 4.69
CA THR A 172 16.88 2.85 6.10
C THR A 172 16.36 1.78 7.06
N VAL A 173 16.95 1.74 8.23
CA VAL A 173 16.41 0.95 9.35
C VAL A 173 14.99 1.43 9.66
N GLY A 174 14.07 0.49 9.89
CA GLY A 174 12.66 0.78 10.14
C GLY A 174 11.80 0.95 8.88
N ALA A 175 12.39 1.12 7.69
CA ALA A 175 11.65 1.35 6.44
C ALA A 175 10.65 0.24 6.10
N PHE A 176 9.54 0.66 5.46
CA PHE A 176 8.56 -0.24 4.86
C PHE A 176 8.24 0.19 3.44
N HIS A 177 8.52 -0.66 2.46
CA HIS A 177 8.34 -0.37 1.04
C HIS A 177 7.47 -1.40 0.30
N GLY A 178 6.84 -2.32 1.03
CA GLY A 178 6.02 -3.39 0.48
C GLY A 178 6.54 -4.79 0.79
N LYS A 179 5.85 -5.80 0.28
CA LYS A 179 6.10 -7.22 0.60
C LYS A 179 6.38 -8.10 -0.63
N SER A 180 6.48 -7.56 -1.85
CA SER A 180 7.07 -8.27 -2.98
C SER A 180 8.56 -8.48 -2.74
N MET A 181 9.19 -9.42 -3.43
CA MET A 181 10.58 -9.81 -3.12
C MET A 181 11.60 -8.68 -3.28
N GLY A 182 11.43 -7.80 -4.27
CA GLY A 182 12.28 -6.62 -4.42
C GLY A 182 11.97 -5.56 -3.37
N ALA A 183 10.69 -5.23 -3.16
CA ALA A 183 10.27 -4.23 -2.18
C ALA A 183 10.64 -4.64 -0.74
N ILE A 184 10.44 -5.92 -0.34
CA ILE A 184 10.81 -6.40 1.00
C ILE A 184 12.31 -6.37 1.23
N SER A 185 13.13 -6.45 0.16
CA SER A 185 14.57 -6.28 0.25
C SER A 185 14.96 -4.89 0.74
N MET A 186 14.18 -3.86 0.36
CA MET A 186 14.36 -2.47 0.82
C MET A 186 13.88 -2.28 2.26
N GLY A 187 12.93 -3.10 2.74
CA GLY A 187 12.38 -3.00 4.08
C GLY A 187 13.46 -3.08 5.18
N GLY A 188 13.30 -2.28 6.23
CA GLY A 188 14.26 -2.14 7.34
C GLY A 188 13.86 -2.84 8.64
N LYS A 189 12.79 -3.67 8.64
CA LYS A 189 12.32 -4.40 9.83
C LYS A 189 12.58 -5.90 9.70
N SER A 190 13.27 -6.48 10.70
CA SER A 190 13.56 -7.91 10.74
C SER A 190 12.33 -8.81 10.70
N THR A 191 11.27 -8.41 11.37
CA THR A 191 9.99 -9.15 11.44
C THR A 191 9.39 -9.45 10.06
N TYR A 192 9.59 -8.56 9.08
CA TYR A 192 9.11 -8.78 7.73
C TYR A 192 10.13 -9.52 6.86
N ARG A 193 11.43 -9.36 7.13
CA ARG A 193 12.51 -9.84 6.26
C ARG A 193 12.97 -11.26 6.58
N THR A 194 13.09 -11.59 7.87
CA THR A 194 13.75 -12.84 8.33
C THR A 194 13.22 -14.10 7.65
N PRO A 195 11.90 -14.28 7.42
CA PRO A 195 11.39 -15.46 6.75
C PRO A 195 11.82 -15.63 5.29
N TYR A 196 12.36 -14.57 4.64
CA TYR A 196 12.62 -14.54 3.20
C TYR A 196 14.09 -14.34 2.84
N ILE A 197 14.99 -14.46 3.82
CA ILE A 197 16.43 -14.39 3.58
C ILE A 197 16.90 -15.67 2.83
N PRO A 198 17.77 -15.55 1.80
CA PRO A 198 18.47 -14.34 1.34
C PRO A 198 17.59 -13.43 0.47
N MET A 199 17.81 -12.10 0.59
CA MET A 199 17.09 -11.09 -0.19
C MET A 199 17.54 -11.09 -1.65
N VAL A 200 16.62 -10.72 -2.56
CA VAL A 200 16.89 -10.69 -4.01
C VAL A 200 17.63 -9.44 -4.46
N GLN A 201 17.58 -8.36 -3.68
CA GLN A 201 18.25 -7.09 -3.98
C GLN A 201 19.47 -6.89 -3.06
N GLN A 202 20.53 -6.28 -3.63
CA GLN A 202 21.68 -5.82 -2.87
C GLN A 202 21.33 -4.47 -2.21
N VAL A 203 21.20 -4.49 -0.88
CA VAL A 203 20.75 -3.33 -0.10
C VAL A 203 21.64 -3.12 1.11
N GLN A 204 22.10 -1.90 1.30
CA GLN A 204 22.71 -1.44 2.54
C GLN A 204 21.72 -0.58 3.31
N HIS A 205 21.41 -0.95 4.56
CA HIS A 205 20.54 -0.18 5.45
C HIS A 205 21.40 0.76 6.30
N VAL A 206 20.95 2.01 6.38
CA VAL A 206 21.55 3.07 7.20
C VAL A 206 20.55 3.61 8.22
N GLN A 207 21.00 4.41 9.18
CA GLN A 207 20.08 5.03 10.13
C GLN A 207 19.23 6.12 9.43
N TYR A 208 17.92 6.10 9.70
CA TYR A 208 17.02 7.13 9.21
C TYR A 208 17.28 8.45 9.95
N GLY A 209 17.26 9.57 9.22
CA GLY A 209 17.50 10.90 9.76
C GLY A 209 18.97 11.29 9.85
N ILE A 210 19.92 10.47 9.40
CA ILE A 210 21.36 10.77 9.39
C ILE A 210 21.85 10.75 7.94
N ALA A 211 21.94 11.90 7.29
CA ALA A 211 22.34 12.02 5.89
C ALA A 211 23.80 11.58 5.66
N ASP A 212 24.68 11.82 6.63
CA ASP A 212 26.08 11.42 6.55
C ASP A 212 26.26 9.88 6.46
N ASP A 213 25.36 9.10 7.06
CA ASP A 213 25.36 7.64 6.92
C ASP A 213 25.02 7.20 5.48
N VAL A 214 24.13 7.93 4.79
CA VAL A 214 23.87 7.70 3.35
C VAL A 214 25.12 8.00 2.54
N ARG A 215 25.78 9.14 2.79
CA ARG A 215 27.01 9.55 2.12
C ARG A 215 28.12 8.52 2.30
N LYS A 216 28.33 8.04 3.53
CA LYS A 216 29.33 7.01 3.85
C LYS A 216 29.03 5.70 3.14
N ALA A 217 27.77 5.26 3.14
CA ALA A 217 27.35 4.02 2.48
C ALA A 217 27.65 4.06 0.98
N ILE A 218 27.31 5.15 0.29
CA ILE A 218 27.60 5.35 -1.13
C ILE A 218 29.12 5.28 -1.37
N LYS A 219 29.91 6.07 -0.63
CA LYS A 219 31.37 6.11 -0.77
C LYS A 219 32.05 4.76 -0.53
N ASN A 220 31.61 4.02 0.48
CA ASN A 220 32.16 2.70 0.81
C ASN A 220 31.90 1.69 -0.32
N LEU A 221 30.68 1.67 -0.89
CA LEU A 221 30.36 0.81 -2.01
C LEU A 221 31.18 1.18 -3.26
N GLN A 222 31.27 2.46 -3.56
CA GLN A 222 32.07 2.94 -4.70
C GLN A 222 33.57 2.63 -4.53
N ALA A 223 34.11 2.70 -3.32
CA ALA A 223 35.52 2.41 -3.03
C ALA A 223 35.91 0.93 -3.30
N VAL A 224 34.92 0.02 -3.23
CA VAL A 224 35.15 -1.41 -3.57
C VAL A 224 34.68 -1.77 -4.99
N GLY A 225 34.40 -0.76 -5.82
CA GLY A 225 33.99 -0.93 -7.23
C GLY A 225 32.53 -1.26 -7.45
N GLU A 226 31.70 -1.16 -6.42
CA GLU A 226 30.26 -1.34 -6.55
C GLU A 226 29.56 -0.04 -6.98
N LYS A 227 28.48 -0.15 -7.77
CA LYS A 227 27.72 0.98 -8.27
C LYS A 227 26.36 1.03 -7.61
N VAL A 228 26.04 2.16 -6.97
CA VAL A 228 24.76 2.38 -6.32
C VAL A 228 23.74 2.86 -7.36
N ALA A 229 22.59 2.19 -7.41
CA ALA A 229 21.46 2.53 -8.28
C ALA A 229 20.61 3.64 -7.69
N GLY A 230 20.31 3.55 -6.41
CA GLY A 230 19.39 4.49 -5.78
C GLY A 230 19.43 4.46 -4.25
N VAL A 231 18.95 5.55 -3.69
CA VAL A 231 18.55 5.69 -2.29
C VAL A 231 17.03 5.73 -2.26
N ILE A 232 16.39 4.90 -1.43
CA ILE A 232 14.94 4.89 -1.24
C ILE A 232 14.60 5.28 0.18
N LEU A 233 13.69 6.25 0.36
CA LEU A 233 13.28 6.81 1.63
C LEU A 233 11.78 7.07 1.67
N GLU A 234 11.18 6.88 2.85
CA GLU A 234 9.89 7.50 3.19
C GLU A 234 10.15 8.94 3.66
N PRO A 235 9.40 9.97 3.23
CA PRO A 235 9.54 11.33 3.78
C PRO A 235 9.26 11.40 5.29
N ILE A 236 8.31 10.59 5.76
CA ILE A 236 8.05 10.28 7.17
C ILE A 236 7.87 8.77 7.24
N GLN A 237 8.63 8.08 8.09
CA GLN A 237 8.45 6.64 8.23
C GLN A 237 7.14 6.32 8.93
N GLY A 238 6.25 5.58 8.26
CA GLY A 238 4.94 5.19 8.80
C GLY A 238 5.04 3.98 9.72
N GLU A 239 5.39 2.85 9.17
CA GLU A 239 5.45 1.55 9.86
C GLU A 239 6.47 1.48 11.00
N ALA A 240 7.48 2.33 10.99
CA ALA A 240 8.46 2.45 12.06
C ALA A 240 7.89 3.09 13.34
N GLY A 241 6.73 3.77 13.24
CA GLY A 241 6.07 4.47 14.34
C GLY A 241 5.90 5.97 14.13
N VAL A 242 5.63 6.39 12.88
CA VAL A 242 5.45 7.79 12.47
C VAL A 242 6.69 8.63 12.83
N ILE A 243 7.83 8.29 12.25
CA ILE A 243 9.09 8.97 12.54
C ILE A 243 9.30 10.10 11.55
N VAL A 244 9.24 11.35 12.04
CA VAL A 244 9.56 12.56 11.28
C VAL A 244 11.08 12.76 11.33
N PRO A 245 11.76 12.95 10.18
CA PRO A 245 13.20 13.15 10.17
C PRO A 245 13.57 14.55 10.69
N PRO A 246 14.83 14.75 11.11
CA PRO A 246 15.34 16.09 11.42
C PRO A 246 15.19 17.06 10.24
N ALA A 247 14.99 18.33 10.54
CA ALA A 247 14.96 19.38 9.52
C ALA A 247 16.25 19.37 8.68
N GLY A 248 16.10 19.51 7.36
CA GLY A 248 17.23 19.49 6.42
C GLY A 248 17.66 18.09 5.94
N TYR A 249 17.26 17.02 6.61
CA TYR A 249 17.69 15.67 6.26
C TYR A 249 17.41 15.28 4.79
N LEU A 250 16.18 15.50 4.33
CA LEU A 250 15.78 15.12 2.96
C LEU A 250 16.51 15.95 1.91
N GLN A 251 16.74 17.23 2.19
CA GLN A 251 17.52 18.14 1.34
C GLN A 251 18.98 17.67 1.24
N GLU A 252 19.62 17.36 2.39
CA GLU A 252 20.99 16.86 2.40
C GLU A 252 21.11 15.53 1.64
N VAL A 253 20.15 14.62 1.77
CA VAL A 253 20.14 13.37 0.98
C VAL A 253 19.97 13.68 -0.51
N ARG A 254 19.15 14.66 -0.90
CA ARG A 254 19.02 15.10 -2.30
C ARG A 254 20.37 15.57 -2.84
N GLU A 255 21.07 16.43 -2.09
CA GLU A 255 22.39 16.95 -2.45
C GLU A 255 23.42 15.82 -2.62
N ILE A 256 23.42 14.85 -1.69
CA ILE A 256 24.29 13.67 -1.76
C ILE A 256 24.02 12.86 -3.03
N CYS A 257 22.75 12.67 -3.39
CA CYS A 257 22.38 11.92 -4.59
C CYS A 257 22.79 12.66 -5.86
N ASP A 258 22.66 13.99 -5.90
CA ASP A 258 23.09 14.84 -7.02
C ASP A 258 24.62 14.81 -7.21
N GLU A 259 25.39 14.96 -6.11
CA GLU A 259 26.86 14.88 -6.12
C GLU A 259 27.40 13.54 -6.61
N THR A 260 26.67 12.44 -6.33
CA THR A 260 27.13 11.07 -6.58
C THR A 260 26.52 10.42 -7.83
N GLY A 261 25.55 11.07 -8.48
CA GLY A 261 24.82 10.54 -9.63
C GLY A 261 23.94 9.33 -9.30
N VAL A 262 23.49 9.23 -8.05
CA VAL A 262 22.62 8.17 -7.53
C VAL A 262 21.17 8.63 -7.59
N ALA A 263 20.25 7.76 -8.03
CA ALA A 263 18.84 8.11 -8.05
C ALA A 263 18.27 8.24 -6.64
N LEU A 264 17.46 9.29 -6.40
CA LEU A 264 16.69 9.43 -5.16
C LEU A 264 15.24 9.02 -5.42
N ILE A 265 14.71 8.12 -4.59
CA ILE A 265 13.35 7.61 -4.64
C ILE A 265 12.66 7.99 -3.33
N PHE A 266 11.63 8.82 -3.41
CA PHE A 266 10.74 9.06 -2.29
C PHE A 266 9.53 8.13 -2.37
N ASP A 267 9.34 7.31 -1.34
CA ASP A 267 8.15 6.50 -1.17
C ASP A 267 7.07 7.31 -0.47
N GLU A 268 6.18 7.85 -1.27
CA GLU A 268 5.04 8.68 -0.84
C GLU A 268 3.73 7.88 -0.77
N ILE A 269 3.79 6.55 -0.73
CA ILE A 269 2.59 5.70 -0.70
C ILE A 269 1.73 6.02 0.51
N GLN A 270 2.34 6.29 1.67
CA GLN A 270 1.62 6.65 2.88
C GLN A 270 1.58 8.16 3.13
N THR A 271 2.59 8.91 2.70
CA THR A 271 2.75 10.34 3.01
C THR A 271 2.19 11.26 1.95
N GLY A 272 1.98 10.80 0.73
CA GLY A 272 1.56 11.59 -0.41
C GLY A 272 0.09 11.99 -0.41
N MET A 273 -0.33 12.65 -1.49
CA MET A 273 -1.72 13.05 -1.79
C MET A 273 -2.39 13.86 -0.67
N GLY A 274 -1.62 14.77 -0.04
CA GLY A 274 -2.12 15.68 1.00
C GLY A 274 -2.16 15.09 2.41
N ARG A 275 -1.65 13.86 2.64
CA ARG A 275 -1.66 13.23 3.97
C ARG A 275 -0.86 14.03 5.00
N THR A 276 0.23 14.62 4.60
CA THR A 276 1.13 15.40 5.50
C THR A 276 0.95 16.92 5.38
N GLY A 277 0.04 17.38 4.56
CA GLY A 277 -0.22 18.80 4.31
C GLY A 277 0.36 19.33 3.02
#